data_da742676d30fe2f1e243ccd05671da89
#
_entry.id   da742676d30fe2f1e243ccd05671da89
#
_cell.length_a   1.000
_cell.length_b   1.000
_cell.length_c   1.000
_cell.angle_alpha   90.00
_cell.angle_beta   90.00
_cell.angle_gamma   90.00
#
_symmetry.space_group_name_H-M   'P 1'
#
loop_
_entity.id
_entity.type
_entity.pdbx_description
1 polymer ?
#
loop_
_entity_poly.entity_id
_entity_poly.type
_entity_poly.pdbx_seq_one_letter_code
_entity_poly.pdbx_strand_id
1 'polypeptide(L)'
;TCDVCHRIERRKHPDVHFYQPESANGQYLVEQVRDVVSDVTLAPIQANKKIYILSRIDRMSDSAANAFLKTLEEPPEDAVLILLASSRESVLPTIVSRCQVVPFRTIPANEAAKMVAQNTGVELEVARMALEACDGSIERAVTFSRSNERMEFRRNVLAAVCSLRNADSWDIIQSARDLVVQVKAPLDTVRAQQEAELAENADFLAKSAIRQIEARNKRALSAET
;
A
#
# COMPACT_ATOMS: atom_id res chain seq x y z
N THR A 1 -15.08 -2.18 -18.59
CA THR A 1 -14.64 -3.17 -17.57
C THR A 1 -15.73 -4.21 -17.43
N CYS A 2 -15.39 -5.51 -17.46
CA CYS A 2 -16.33 -6.63 -17.32
C CYS A 2 -16.41 -7.06 -15.83
N ASP A 3 -17.38 -7.92 -15.49
CA ASP A 3 -17.57 -8.41 -14.11
C ASP A 3 -16.32 -9.11 -13.55
N VAL A 4 -15.55 -9.79 -14.40
CA VAL A 4 -14.28 -10.42 -14.00
C VAL A 4 -13.27 -9.35 -13.58
N CYS A 5 -13.11 -8.26 -14.35
CA CYS A 5 -12.23 -7.15 -14.01
C CYS A 5 -12.62 -6.55 -12.65
N HIS A 6 -13.90 -6.29 -12.43
CA HIS A 6 -14.39 -5.74 -11.16
C HIS A 6 -14.14 -6.69 -9.96
N ARG A 7 -14.26 -8.01 -10.16
CA ARG A 7 -13.95 -8.98 -9.11
C ARG A 7 -12.47 -9.02 -8.79
N ILE A 8 -11.60 -8.93 -9.80
CA ILE A 8 -10.15 -8.87 -9.61
C ILE A 8 -9.74 -7.60 -8.87
N GLU A 9 -10.24 -6.43 -9.29
CA GLU A 9 -10.00 -5.14 -8.64
C GLU A 9 -10.40 -5.16 -7.16
N ARG A 10 -11.53 -5.81 -6.85
CA ARG A 10 -12.01 -5.97 -5.46
C ARG A 10 -11.35 -7.14 -4.71
N ARG A 11 -10.35 -7.81 -5.30
CA ARG A 11 -9.67 -9.00 -4.74
C ARG A 11 -10.64 -10.13 -4.35
N LYS A 12 -11.71 -10.32 -5.15
CA LYS A 12 -12.77 -11.33 -4.93
C LYS A 12 -12.83 -12.40 -6.02
N HIS A 13 -11.85 -12.47 -6.91
CA HIS A 13 -11.80 -13.51 -7.94
C HIS A 13 -11.20 -14.79 -7.34
N PRO A 14 -11.83 -15.97 -7.50
CA PRO A 14 -11.39 -17.22 -6.85
C PRO A 14 -10.04 -17.73 -7.38
N ASP A 15 -9.66 -17.39 -8.60
CA ASP A 15 -8.41 -17.84 -9.24
C ASP A 15 -7.35 -16.73 -9.31
N VAL A 16 -7.52 -15.61 -8.60
CA VAL A 16 -6.52 -14.54 -8.52
C VAL A 16 -6.23 -14.23 -7.06
N HIS A 17 -5.05 -14.62 -6.62
CA HIS A 17 -4.62 -14.55 -5.23
C HIS A 17 -3.57 -13.46 -5.04
N PHE A 18 -3.73 -12.66 -3.99
CA PHE A 18 -2.82 -11.56 -3.65
C PHE A 18 -2.19 -11.86 -2.29
N TYR A 19 -0.86 -11.92 -2.26
CA TYR A 19 -0.10 -12.16 -1.06
C TYR A 19 0.84 -10.99 -0.77
N GLN A 20 0.97 -10.68 0.50
CA GLN A 20 1.90 -9.70 1.02
C GLN A 20 2.46 -10.20 2.36
N PRO A 21 3.61 -9.69 2.83
CA PRO A 21 4.17 -10.11 4.11
C PRO A 21 3.21 -9.87 5.26
N GLU A 22 2.97 -10.88 6.10
CA GLU A 22 1.98 -10.83 7.19
C GLU A 22 2.62 -10.72 8.58
N SER A 23 3.94 -10.95 8.71
CA SER A 23 4.60 -10.85 10.00
C SER A 23 4.61 -9.41 10.53
N ALA A 24 4.72 -9.24 11.85
CA ALA A 24 4.86 -7.94 12.50
C ALA A 24 6.09 -7.15 11.99
N ASN A 25 7.13 -7.86 11.53
CA ASN A 25 8.36 -7.28 10.96
C ASN A 25 8.26 -7.05 9.44
N GLY A 26 7.09 -7.26 8.84
CA GLY A 26 6.88 -7.11 7.40
C GLY A 26 7.63 -8.13 6.55
N GLN A 27 7.85 -9.34 7.06
CA GLN A 27 8.47 -10.46 6.34
C GLN A 27 7.44 -11.53 6.02
N TYR A 28 7.71 -12.34 4.98
CA TYR A 28 6.93 -13.54 4.70
C TYR A 28 7.17 -14.62 5.75
N LEU A 29 6.10 -15.16 6.30
CA LEU A 29 6.15 -16.35 7.15
C LEU A 29 6.35 -17.60 6.29
N VAL A 30 7.09 -18.59 6.81
CA VAL A 30 7.32 -19.87 6.08
C VAL A 30 5.99 -20.59 5.84
N GLU A 31 5.09 -20.56 6.83
CA GLU A 31 3.75 -21.12 6.73
C GLU A 31 2.95 -20.48 5.60
N GLN A 32 2.97 -19.17 5.48
CA GLN A 32 2.30 -18.43 4.42
C GLN A 32 2.80 -18.87 3.03
N VAL A 33 4.11 -19.08 2.87
CA VAL A 33 4.66 -19.58 1.61
C VAL A 33 4.28 -21.03 1.35
N ARG A 34 4.22 -21.87 2.37
CA ARG A 34 3.75 -23.27 2.25
C ARG A 34 2.29 -23.33 1.84
N ASP A 35 1.45 -22.42 2.34
CA ASP A 35 0.04 -22.33 1.93
C ASP A 35 -0.07 -21.99 0.45
N VAL A 36 0.73 -21.02 -0.05
CA VAL A 36 0.84 -20.72 -1.48
C VAL A 36 1.26 -21.95 -2.28
N VAL A 37 2.31 -22.66 -1.85
CA VAL A 37 2.83 -23.87 -2.51
C VAL A 37 1.75 -24.97 -2.59
N SER A 38 0.97 -25.14 -1.53
CA SER A 38 -0.11 -26.12 -1.49
C SER A 38 -1.25 -25.73 -2.42
N ASP A 39 -1.66 -24.46 -2.41
CA ASP A 39 -2.79 -23.97 -3.21
C ASP A 39 -2.44 -23.92 -4.72
N VAL A 40 -1.19 -23.68 -5.08
CA VAL A 40 -0.72 -23.66 -6.48
C VAL A 40 -0.95 -25.00 -7.18
N THR A 41 -0.92 -26.11 -6.45
CA THR A 41 -1.14 -27.46 -7.01
C THR A 41 -2.61 -27.79 -7.31
N LEU A 42 -3.53 -26.96 -6.83
CA LEU A 42 -4.96 -27.16 -7.05
C LEU A 42 -5.40 -26.56 -8.38
N ALA A 43 -6.31 -27.25 -9.08
CA ALA A 43 -6.87 -26.78 -10.34
C ALA A 43 -7.62 -25.44 -10.20
N PRO A 44 -7.65 -24.61 -11.26
CA PRO A 44 -8.47 -23.38 -11.29
C PRO A 44 -9.97 -23.70 -11.14
N ILE A 45 -10.72 -22.76 -10.56
CA ILE A 45 -12.16 -22.91 -10.30
C ILE A 45 -13.00 -22.35 -11.46
N GLN A 46 -12.68 -21.18 -11.97
CA GLN A 46 -13.44 -20.46 -13.00
C GLN A 46 -12.62 -20.07 -14.22
N ALA A 47 -11.33 -19.77 -14.03
CA ALA A 47 -10.44 -19.36 -15.10
C ALA A 47 -9.65 -20.54 -15.67
N ASN A 48 -8.97 -20.33 -16.82
CA ASN A 48 -8.08 -21.34 -17.39
C ASN A 48 -6.75 -21.45 -16.62
N LYS A 49 -6.43 -20.46 -15.79
CA LYS A 49 -5.19 -20.42 -14.99
C LYS A 49 -5.45 -19.73 -13.67
N LYS A 50 -4.74 -20.16 -12.61
CA LYS A 50 -4.64 -19.46 -11.34
C LYS A 50 -3.49 -18.47 -11.38
N ILE A 51 -3.69 -17.28 -10.85
CA ILE A 51 -2.70 -16.20 -10.82
C ILE A 51 -2.38 -15.87 -9.37
N TYR A 52 -1.11 -15.92 -9.03
CA TYR A 52 -0.59 -15.61 -7.71
C TYR A 52 0.31 -14.38 -7.79
N ILE A 53 -0.09 -13.30 -7.12
CA ILE A 53 0.64 -12.05 -7.07
C ILE A 53 1.23 -11.89 -5.68
N LEU A 54 2.55 -12.05 -5.58
CA LEU A 54 3.29 -11.92 -4.31
C LEU A 54 4.03 -10.57 -4.31
N SER A 55 3.58 -9.66 -3.47
CA SER A 55 4.18 -8.33 -3.33
C SER A 55 5.35 -8.36 -2.34
N ARG A 56 6.36 -7.50 -2.56
CA ARG A 56 7.51 -7.34 -1.67
C ARG A 56 8.26 -8.65 -1.42
N ILE A 57 8.55 -9.38 -2.49
CA ILE A 57 9.28 -10.65 -2.41
C ILE A 57 10.70 -10.48 -1.81
N ASP A 58 11.25 -9.27 -1.85
CA ASP A 58 12.47 -8.85 -1.17
C ASP A 58 12.41 -9.00 0.37
N ARG A 59 11.20 -9.19 0.92
CA ARG A 59 10.97 -9.44 2.34
C ARG A 59 10.82 -10.93 2.69
N MET A 60 11.18 -11.81 1.76
CA MET A 60 11.18 -13.26 2.00
C MET A 60 12.48 -13.66 2.71
N SER A 61 12.35 -14.40 3.81
CA SER A 61 13.51 -14.99 4.50
C SER A 61 14.08 -16.17 3.70
N ASP A 62 15.33 -16.53 3.94
CA ASP A 62 15.98 -17.67 3.27
C ASP A 62 15.18 -18.97 3.43
N SER A 63 14.61 -19.21 4.61
CA SER A 63 13.79 -20.39 4.89
C SER A 63 12.47 -20.39 4.13
N ALA A 64 11.80 -19.22 3.99
CA ALA A 64 10.60 -19.07 3.19
C ALA A 64 10.90 -19.21 1.70
N ALA A 65 12.01 -18.61 1.23
CA ALA A 65 12.47 -18.74 -0.14
C ALA A 65 12.75 -20.21 -0.51
N ASN A 66 13.48 -20.93 0.34
CA ASN A 66 13.80 -22.35 0.10
C ASN A 66 12.54 -23.22 -0.02
N ALA A 67 11.49 -22.93 0.76
CA ALA A 67 10.20 -23.61 0.63
C ALA A 67 9.52 -23.35 -0.72
N PHE A 68 9.86 -22.25 -1.40
CA PHE A 68 9.23 -21.83 -2.65
C PHE A 68 9.99 -22.28 -3.90
N LEU A 69 11.30 -22.62 -3.78
CA LEU A 69 12.19 -22.91 -4.93
C LEU A 69 11.66 -24.02 -5.82
N LYS A 70 11.15 -25.11 -5.26
CA LYS A 70 10.64 -26.24 -6.04
C LYS A 70 9.46 -25.82 -6.93
N THR A 71 8.57 -25.02 -6.40
CA THR A 71 7.40 -24.50 -7.16
C THR A 71 7.82 -23.52 -8.25
N LEU A 72 8.92 -22.77 -8.06
CA LEU A 72 9.47 -21.89 -9.08
C LEU A 72 10.25 -22.66 -10.17
N GLU A 73 10.86 -23.80 -9.84
CA GLU A 73 11.54 -24.66 -10.80
C GLU A 73 10.56 -25.40 -11.72
N GLU A 74 9.50 -25.94 -11.13
CA GLU A 74 8.50 -26.76 -11.82
C GLU A 74 7.09 -26.26 -11.48
N PRO A 75 6.71 -25.06 -11.97
CA PRO A 75 5.36 -24.54 -11.72
C PRO A 75 4.30 -25.38 -12.45
N PRO A 76 3.13 -25.64 -11.86
CA PRO A 76 2.03 -26.26 -12.56
C PRO A 76 1.65 -25.49 -13.83
N GLU A 77 1.24 -26.20 -14.88
CA GLU A 77 0.92 -25.58 -16.19
C GLU A 77 -0.20 -24.54 -16.07
N ASP A 78 -1.12 -24.74 -15.14
CA ASP A 78 -2.28 -23.87 -14.90
C ASP A 78 -1.98 -22.71 -13.93
N ALA A 79 -0.75 -22.58 -13.43
CA ALA A 79 -0.37 -21.52 -12.51
C ALA A 79 0.48 -20.44 -13.17
N VAL A 80 0.25 -19.18 -12.78
CA VAL A 80 1.08 -18.02 -13.11
C VAL A 80 1.51 -17.33 -11.83
N LEU A 81 2.80 -17.29 -11.59
CA LEU A 81 3.40 -16.65 -10.41
C LEU A 81 3.97 -15.29 -10.80
N ILE A 82 3.45 -14.21 -10.21
CA ILE A 82 3.91 -12.83 -10.43
C ILE A 82 4.55 -12.35 -9.13
N LEU A 83 5.87 -12.21 -9.16
CA LEU A 83 6.67 -11.80 -8.01
C LEU A 83 7.07 -10.33 -8.16
N LEU A 84 6.64 -9.49 -7.22
CA LEU A 84 6.90 -8.04 -7.23
C LEU A 84 7.96 -7.69 -6.19
N ALA A 85 8.97 -6.95 -6.62
CA ALA A 85 10.04 -6.44 -5.75
C ALA A 85 10.37 -4.99 -6.11
N SER A 86 10.97 -4.28 -5.17
CA SER A 86 11.45 -2.90 -5.37
C SER A 86 12.66 -2.83 -6.29
N SER A 87 13.57 -3.81 -6.22
CA SER A 87 14.69 -3.94 -7.14
C SER A 87 15.07 -5.43 -7.29
N ARG A 88 15.75 -5.75 -8.39
CA ARG A 88 16.25 -7.10 -8.66
C ARG A 88 17.29 -7.53 -7.61
N GLU A 89 18.14 -6.60 -7.20
CA GLU A 89 19.26 -6.81 -6.29
C GLU A 89 18.81 -7.12 -4.87
N SER A 90 17.59 -6.71 -4.51
CA SER A 90 17.00 -6.98 -3.19
C SER A 90 16.39 -8.38 -3.07
N VAL A 91 16.24 -9.09 -4.18
CA VAL A 91 15.67 -10.44 -4.22
C VAL A 91 16.77 -11.48 -4.19
N LEU A 92 16.57 -12.58 -3.47
CA LEU A 92 17.51 -13.69 -3.39
C LEU A 92 17.88 -14.22 -4.79
N PRO A 93 19.18 -14.39 -5.11
CA PRO A 93 19.62 -14.86 -6.42
C PRO A 93 19.00 -16.20 -6.83
N THR A 94 18.70 -17.06 -5.86
CA THR A 94 18.06 -18.37 -6.06
C THR A 94 16.63 -18.24 -6.62
N ILE A 95 15.89 -17.19 -6.26
CA ILE A 95 14.57 -16.88 -6.82
C ILE A 95 14.73 -16.25 -8.22
N VAL A 96 15.61 -15.24 -8.32
CA VAL A 96 15.83 -14.51 -9.58
C VAL A 96 16.25 -15.44 -10.72
N SER A 97 17.09 -16.45 -10.44
CA SER A 97 17.56 -17.40 -11.46
C SER A 97 16.46 -18.31 -12.04
N ARG A 98 15.28 -18.38 -11.37
CA ARG A 98 14.14 -19.22 -11.77
C ARG A 98 12.97 -18.41 -12.31
N CYS A 99 13.13 -17.10 -12.42
CA CYS A 99 12.09 -16.20 -12.85
C CYS A 99 12.49 -15.45 -14.13
N GLN A 100 11.52 -15.19 -14.98
CA GLN A 100 11.71 -14.21 -16.05
C GLN A 100 11.64 -12.80 -15.45
N VAL A 101 12.73 -12.07 -15.51
CA VAL A 101 12.79 -10.70 -14.97
C VAL A 101 12.20 -9.73 -15.98
N VAL A 102 11.19 -8.98 -15.56
CA VAL A 102 10.57 -7.89 -16.34
C VAL A 102 10.90 -6.57 -15.63
N PRO A 103 11.87 -5.78 -16.12
CA PRO A 103 12.26 -4.53 -15.50
C PRO A 103 11.22 -3.44 -15.79
N PHE A 104 10.74 -2.80 -14.74
CA PHE A 104 9.95 -1.57 -14.83
C PHE A 104 10.86 -0.36 -14.64
N ARG A 105 10.75 0.60 -15.54
CA ARG A 105 11.48 1.87 -15.45
C ARG A 105 10.60 2.92 -14.81
N THR A 106 11.23 3.84 -14.08
CA THR A 106 10.53 5.04 -13.58
C THR A 106 10.05 5.90 -14.75
N ILE A 107 8.83 6.39 -14.64
CA ILE A 107 8.27 7.32 -15.63
C ILE A 107 8.98 8.67 -15.45
N PRO A 108 9.45 9.32 -16.54
CA PRO A 108 10.05 10.65 -16.44
C PRO A 108 9.10 11.65 -15.76
N ALA A 109 9.63 12.49 -14.87
CA ALA A 109 8.83 13.39 -14.04
C ALA A 109 7.87 14.29 -14.85
N ASN A 110 8.29 14.74 -16.03
CA ASN A 110 7.44 15.54 -16.91
C ASN A 110 6.24 14.77 -17.48
N GLU A 111 6.42 13.49 -17.81
CA GLU A 111 5.33 12.63 -18.28
C GLU A 111 4.39 12.24 -17.14
N ALA A 112 4.97 11.90 -15.99
CA ALA A 112 4.21 11.62 -14.78
C ALA A 112 3.34 12.82 -14.37
N ALA A 113 3.88 14.04 -14.43
CA ALA A 113 3.11 15.26 -14.14
C ALA A 113 1.94 15.46 -15.11
N LYS A 114 2.13 15.21 -16.40
CA LYS A 114 1.03 15.25 -17.38
C LYS A 114 -0.06 14.23 -17.07
N MET A 115 0.33 13.02 -16.66
CA MET A 115 -0.62 11.97 -16.27
C MET A 115 -1.43 12.38 -15.03
N VAL A 116 -0.79 12.97 -14.02
CA VAL A 116 -1.49 13.50 -12.84
C VAL A 116 -2.44 14.61 -13.22
N ALA A 117 -2.00 15.59 -14.02
CA ALA A 117 -2.84 16.70 -14.48
C ALA A 117 -4.06 16.21 -15.27
N GLN A 118 -3.89 15.23 -16.18
CA GLN A 118 -4.99 14.64 -16.94
C GLN A 118 -6.01 13.91 -16.05
N ASN A 119 -5.54 13.19 -15.02
CA ASN A 119 -6.41 12.42 -14.14
C ASN A 119 -7.14 13.27 -13.08
N THR A 120 -6.62 14.43 -12.76
CA THR A 120 -7.14 15.28 -11.68
C THR A 120 -7.76 16.60 -12.18
N GLY A 121 -7.41 17.03 -13.39
CA GLY A 121 -7.84 18.33 -13.95
C GLY A 121 -7.06 19.52 -13.36
N VAL A 122 -6.01 19.31 -12.57
CA VAL A 122 -5.20 20.41 -12.01
C VAL A 122 -4.18 20.90 -13.03
N GLU A 123 -3.67 22.11 -12.82
CA GLU A 123 -2.60 22.68 -13.65
C GLU A 123 -1.30 21.84 -13.56
N LEU A 124 -0.49 21.88 -14.62
CA LEU A 124 0.73 21.08 -14.72
C LEU A 124 1.73 21.38 -13.59
N GLU A 125 1.83 22.63 -13.14
CA GLU A 125 2.70 23.02 -12.04
C GLU A 125 2.24 22.44 -10.70
N VAL A 126 0.91 22.41 -10.48
CA VAL A 126 0.32 21.77 -9.31
C VAL A 126 0.57 20.26 -9.34
N ALA A 127 0.46 19.64 -10.51
CA ALA A 127 0.72 18.21 -10.70
C ALA A 127 2.21 17.87 -10.44
N ARG A 128 3.16 18.72 -10.88
CA ARG A 128 4.59 18.55 -10.55
C ARG A 128 4.85 18.64 -9.06
N MET A 129 4.31 19.66 -8.42
CA MET A 129 4.42 19.83 -6.97
C MET A 129 3.85 18.64 -6.20
N ALA A 130 2.71 18.10 -6.64
CA ALA A 130 2.11 16.91 -6.04
C ALA A 130 2.99 15.67 -6.20
N LEU A 131 3.63 15.48 -7.37
CA LEU A 131 4.56 14.39 -7.61
C LEU A 131 5.81 14.49 -6.73
N GLU A 132 6.39 15.67 -6.60
CA GLU A 132 7.54 15.90 -5.70
C GLU A 132 7.17 15.60 -4.25
N ALA A 133 5.98 16.05 -3.80
CA ALA A 133 5.49 15.77 -2.46
C ALA A 133 5.20 14.28 -2.20
N CYS A 134 5.04 13.49 -3.26
CA CYS A 134 4.72 12.05 -3.21
C CYS A 134 5.86 11.15 -3.73
N ASP A 135 7.11 11.62 -3.74
CA ASP A 135 8.29 10.87 -4.18
C ASP A 135 8.13 10.25 -5.58
N GLY A 136 7.47 10.95 -6.50
CA GLY A 136 7.24 10.51 -7.86
C GLY A 136 6.12 9.48 -8.05
N SER A 137 5.39 9.10 -7.00
CA SER A 137 4.25 8.19 -7.10
C SER A 137 3.04 8.88 -7.71
N ILE A 138 2.65 8.46 -8.93
CA ILE A 138 1.50 9.03 -9.65
C ILE A 138 0.20 8.80 -8.88
N GLU A 139 -0.02 7.61 -8.33
CA GLU A 139 -1.23 7.26 -7.58
C GLU A 139 -1.38 8.15 -6.33
N ARG A 140 -0.29 8.28 -5.55
CA ARG A 140 -0.27 9.15 -4.37
C ARG A 140 -0.45 10.61 -4.75
N ALA A 141 0.16 11.06 -5.85
CA ALA A 141 0.05 12.43 -6.35
C ALA A 141 -1.38 12.76 -6.82
N VAL A 142 -2.07 11.82 -7.49
CA VAL A 142 -3.48 11.96 -7.86
C VAL A 142 -4.36 12.09 -6.61
N THR A 143 -4.16 11.23 -5.61
CA THR A 143 -4.91 11.29 -4.35
C THR A 143 -4.61 12.60 -3.59
N PHE A 144 -3.35 13.00 -3.55
CA PHE A 144 -2.91 14.25 -2.92
C PHE A 144 -3.55 15.47 -3.60
N SER A 145 -3.53 15.53 -4.93
CA SER A 145 -4.08 16.64 -5.72
C SER A 145 -5.60 16.80 -5.60
N ARG A 146 -6.32 15.72 -5.28
CA ARG A 146 -7.77 15.73 -5.05
C ARG A 146 -8.15 16.20 -3.65
N SER A 147 -7.22 16.19 -2.70
CA SER A 147 -7.46 16.61 -1.31
C SER A 147 -7.03 18.06 -1.11
N ASN A 148 -7.99 18.96 -1.06
CA ASN A 148 -7.73 20.37 -0.72
C ASN A 148 -7.08 20.52 0.65
N GLU A 149 -7.47 19.69 1.61
CA GLU A 149 -6.95 19.67 2.98
C GLU A 149 -5.44 19.36 3.00
N ARG A 150 -5.00 18.32 2.26
CA ARG A 150 -3.57 17.95 2.15
C ARG A 150 -2.75 19.03 1.46
N MET A 151 -3.30 19.67 0.44
CA MET A 151 -2.66 20.78 -0.25
C MET A 151 -2.53 22.02 0.64
N GLU A 152 -3.54 22.32 1.43
CA GLU A 152 -3.52 23.41 2.41
C GLU A 152 -2.53 23.13 3.54
N PHE A 153 -2.55 21.94 4.10
CA PHE A 153 -1.56 21.51 5.10
C PHE A 153 -0.12 21.68 4.62
N ARG A 154 0.19 21.19 3.40
CA ARG A 154 1.51 21.40 2.80
C ARG A 154 1.87 22.88 2.70
N ARG A 155 0.95 23.72 2.29
CA ARG A 155 1.14 25.17 2.19
C ARG A 155 1.48 25.78 3.55
N ASN A 156 0.77 25.35 4.59
CA ASN A 156 1.00 25.80 5.97
C ASN A 156 2.37 25.36 6.49
N VAL A 157 2.78 24.12 6.20
CA VAL A 157 4.12 23.62 6.55
C VAL A 157 5.21 24.45 5.86
N LEU A 158 5.08 24.69 4.57
CA LEU A 158 6.06 25.49 3.83
C LEU A 158 6.10 26.94 4.34
N ALA A 159 4.96 27.55 4.63
CA ALA A 159 4.89 28.89 5.21
C ALA A 159 5.59 28.95 6.58
N ALA A 160 5.35 27.95 7.45
CA ALA A 160 6.01 27.84 8.74
C ALA A 160 7.54 27.72 8.57
N VAL A 161 8.01 26.85 7.67
CA VAL A 161 9.45 26.70 7.38
C VAL A 161 10.06 27.99 6.84
N CYS A 162 9.40 28.69 5.92
CA CYS A 162 9.86 29.95 5.38
C CYS A 162 9.93 31.06 6.44
N SER A 163 9.02 31.05 7.43
CA SER A 163 9.00 32.03 8.52
C SER A 163 10.11 31.84 9.56
N LEU A 164 10.68 30.62 9.67
CA LEU A 164 11.71 30.28 10.69
C LEU A 164 12.91 31.24 10.65
N ARG A 165 13.22 31.79 9.50
CA ARG A 165 14.37 32.72 9.35
C ARG A 165 14.23 34.01 10.18
N ASN A 166 12.99 34.46 10.41
CA ASN A 166 12.68 35.72 11.08
C ASN A 166 11.80 35.53 12.32
N ALA A 167 11.50 34.27 12.69
CA ALA A 167 10.66 33.93 13.80
C ALA A 167 11.43 33.90 15.12
N ASP A 168 10.80 34.35 16.20
CA ASP A 168 11.31 34.15 17.53
C ASP A 168 10.97 32.75 18.08
N SER A 169 11.49 32.42 19.27
CA SER A 169 11.27 31.08 19.88
C SER A 169 9.79 30.81 20.17
N TRP A 170 9.00 31.85 20.44
CA TRP A 170 7.57 31.72 20.71
C TRP A 170 6.80 31.42 19.41
N ASP A 171 7.10 32.15 18.35
CA ASP A 171 6.50 31.94 17.01
C ASP A 171 6.75 30.52 16.51
N ILE A 172 7.96 29.99 16.72
CA ILE A 172 8.34 28.61 16.34
C ILE A 172 7.49 27.60 17.12
N ILE A 173 7.35 27.76 18.43
CA ILE A 173 6.55 26.86 19.27
C ILE A 173 5.09 26.91 18.86
N GLN A 174 4.55 28.10 18.59
CA GLN A 174 3.16 28.27 18.19
C GLN A 174 2.89 27.62 16.82
N SER A 175 3.75 27.89 15.85
CA SER A 175 3.65 27.25 14.51
C SER A 175 3.71 25.72 14.60
N ALA A 176 4.61 25.18 15.42
CA ALA A 176 4.71 23.74 15.63
C ALA A 176 3.44 23.15 16.26
N ARG A 177 2.84 23.84 17.24
CA ARG A 177 1.57 23.41 17.84
C ARG A 177 0.43 23.41 16.85
N ASP A 178 0.33 24.44 16.03
CA ASP A 178 -0.74 24.57 15.03
C ASP A 178 -0.62 23.45 13.96
N LEU A 179 0.59 23.12 13.53
CA LEU A 179 0.84 22.01 12.63
C LEU A 179 0.47 20.65 13.26
N VAL A 180 0.80 20.42 14.53
CA VAL A 180 0.43 19.20 15.25
C VAL A 180 -1.09 19.05 15.37
N VAL A 181 -1.82 20.14 15.64
CA VAL A 181 -3.29 20.14 15.67
C VAL A 181 -3.86 19.77 14.32
N GLN A 182 -3.34 20.34 13.22
CA GLN A 182 -3.79 20.03 11.86
C GLN A 182 -3.53 18.56 11.46
N VAL A 183 -2.39 17.98 11.88
CA VAL A 183 -2.10 16.55 11.65
C VAL A 183 -3.04 15.63 12.42
N LYS A 184 -3.41 16.01 13.65
CA LYS A 184 -4.26 15.16 14.51
C LYS A 184 -5.74 15.23 14.16
N ALA A 185 -6.23 16.37 13.65
CA ALA A 185 -7.64 16.58 13.37
C ALA A 185 -8.29 15.48 12.49
N PRO A 186 -7.70 15.01 11.38
CA PRO A 186 -8.24 13.89 10.60
C PRO A 186 -8.25 12.56 11.38
N LEU A 187 -7.22 12.31 12.19
CA LEU A 187 -7.14 11.09 13.01
C LEU A 187 -8.21 11.06 14.10
N ASP A 188 -8.48 12.21 14.70
CA ASP A 188 -9.51 12.34 15.74
C ASP A 188 -10.92 12.13 15.17
N THR A 189 -11.20 12.58 13.95
CA THR A 189 -12.48 12.31 13.27
C THR A 189 -12.65 10.83 12.94
N VAL A 190 -11.59 10.16 12.44
CA VAL A 190 -11.61 8.72 12.15
C VAL A 190 -11.78 7.92 13.45
N ARG A 191 -11.11 8.30 14.54
CA ARG A 191 -11.30 7.67 15.85
C ARG A 191 -12.72 7.81 16.35
N ALA A 192 -13.29 9.01 16.30
CA ALA A 192 -14.66 9.25 16.75
C ALA A 192 -15.67 8.42 15.92
N GLN A 193 -15.49 8.29 14.61
CA GLN A 193 -16.31 7.42 13.77
C GLN A 193 -16.18 5.94 14.13
N GLN A 194 -14.96 5.46 14.36
CA GLN A 194 -14.70 4.07 14.73
C GLN A 194 -15.27 3.74 16.12
N GLU A 195 -15.18 4.66 17.07
CA GLU A 195 -15.76 4.50 18.40
C GLU A 195 -17.30 4.50 18.33
N ALA A 196 -17.90 5.36 17.50
CA ALA A 196 -19.35 5.40 17.29
C ALA A 196 -19.85 4.08 16.65
N GLU A 197 -19.17 3.57 15.62
CA GLU A 197 -19.50 2.27 15.01
C GLU A 197 -19.39 1.10 16.00
N LEU A 198 -18.37 1.10 16.84
CA LEU A 198 -18.20 0.07 17.87
C LEU A 198 -19.30 0.16 18.92
N ALA A 199 -19.68 1.38 19.35
CA ALA A 199 -20.74 1.59 20.34
C ALA A 199 -22.12 1.17 19.78
N GLU A 200 -22.41 1.48 18.51
CA GLU A 200 -23.67 1.09 17.87
C GLU A 200 -23.82 -0.43 17.70
N ASN A 201 -22.72 -1.12 17.48
CA ASN A 201 -22.70 -2.57 17.27
C ASN A 201 -22.34 -3.38 18.52
N ALA A 202 -22.08 -2.75 19.66
CA ALA A 202 -21.60 -3.41 20.89
C ALA A 202 -22.59 -4.47 21.42
N ASP A 203 -23.89 -4.25 21.26
CA ASP A 203 -24.94 -5.16 21.74
C ASP A 203 -25.11 -6.41 20.85
N PHE A 204 -24.62 -6.36 19.62
CA PHE A 204 -24.78 -7.44 18.64
C PHE A 204 -23.50 -8.26 18.40
N LEU A 205 -22.35 -7.77 18.86
CA LEU A 205 -21.06 -8.38 18.60
C LEU A 205 -20.56 -9.21 19.77
N ALA A 206 -20.08 -10.43 19.50
CA ALA A 206 -19.37 -11.22 20.50
C ALA A 206 -18.05 -10.52 20.91
N LYS A 207 -17.64 -10.67 22.18
CA LYS A 207 -16.40 -10.04 22.72
C LYS A 207 -15.14 -10.31 21.89
N SER A 208 -15.06 -11.46 21.21
CA SER A 208 -13.96 -11.81 20.30
C SER A 208 -13.97 -10.97 19.02
N ALA A 209 -15.15 -10.68 18.47
CA ALA A 209 -15.31 -9.86 17.27
C ALA A 209 -14.96 -8.39 17.55
N ILE A 210 -15.35 -7.86 18.72
CA ILE A 210 -14.98 -6.50 19.15
C ILE A 210 -13.45 -6.36 19.21
N ARG A 211 -12.74 -7.31 19.83
CA ARG A 211 -11.26 -7.28 19.89
C ARG A 211 -10.61 -7.34 18.51
N GLN A 212 -11.17 -8.08 17.56
CA GLN A 212 -10.65 -8.12 16.19
C GLN A 212 -10.86 -6.79 15.46
N ILE A 213 -12.02 -6.15 15.64
CA ILE A 213 -12.33 -4.84 15.06
C ILE A 213 -11.41 -3.77 15.66
N GLU A 214 -11.22 -3.74 16.98
CA GLU A 214 -10.30 -2.83 17.65
C GLU A 214 -8.85 -2.99 17.15
N ALA A 215 -8.38 -4.24 17.01
CA ALA A 215 -7.05 -4.52 16.47
C ALA A 215 -6.90 -4.06 15.01
N ARG A 216 -7.93 -4.24 14.17
CA ARG A 216 -7.98 -3.74 12.80
C ARG A 216 -7.95 -2.22 12.76
N ASN A 217 -8.78 -1.55 13.56
CA ASN A 217 -8.86 -0.10 13.63
C ASN A 217 -7.54 0.52 14.10
N LYS A 218 -6.89 -0.08 15.10
CA LYS A 218 -5.56 0.34 15.56
C LYS A 218 -4.49 0.23 14.47
N ARG A 219 -4.55 -0.83 13.63
CA ARG A 219 -3.64 -0.97 12.48
C ARG A 219 -3.92 0.06 11.38
N ALA A 220 -5.19 0.37 11.11
CA ALA A 220 -5.56 1.39 10.13
C ALA A 220 -5.06 2.77 10.57
N LEU A 221 -5.27 3.16 11.82
CA LEU A 221 -4.75 4.42 12.38
C LEU A 221 -3.23 4.52 12.33
N SER A 222 -2.49 3.41 12.54
CA SER A 222 -1.03 3.40 12.44
C SER A 222 -0.51 3.42 11.00
N ALA A 223 -1.33 3.13 10.01
CA ALA A 223 -0.97 3.21 8.59
C ALA A 223 -1.23 4.60 7.97
N GLU A 224 -2.04 5.42 8.63
CA GLU A 224 -2.32 6.82 8.23
C GLU A 224 -1.40 7.83 8.93
N THR A 225 -0.61 7.39 9.90
CA THR A 225 0.41 8.19 10.61
C THR A 225 1.78 8.03 9.94
#